data_4052652148d3cd3e4de7d7f9aa0326da
#
_entry.id   4052652148d3cd3e4de7d7f9aa0326da
#
_cell.length_a   1.000
_cell.length_b   1.000
_cell.length_c   1.000
_cell.angle_alpha   90.00
_cell.angle_beta   90.00
_cell.angle_gamma   90.00
#
_symmetry.space_group_name_H-M   'P 1'
#
loop_
_entity.id
_entity.type
_entity.pdbx_description
1 polymer ?
#
loop_
_entity_poly.entity_id
_entity_poly.type
_entity_poly.pdbx_seq_one_letter_code
_entity_poly.pdbx_strand_id
1 'polypeptide(L)'
;MPAAVPVTPAPSAGNAPPPGAPVLAAFYGGQRFVVNKDRFIIGRGKQSSDLTIKDPNVSRQHAMVEFLNGQYYMVDMGSTNGVEYRGERITRKAINEGDAFNVCGHEIRFSYR
;
A
#
# COMPACT_ATOMS: atom_id res chain seq x y z
N MET A 1 -22.00 -7.20 14.33
CA MET A 1 -21.48 -6.84 14.53
C MET A 1 -21.16 -6.71 14.39
N PRO A 2 -21.35 -6.89 14.06
CA PRO A 2 -20.78 -6.64 14.04
C PRO A 2 -20.41 -6.50 13.92
N ALA A 3 -20.52 -6.71 13.80
CA ALA A 3 -19.80 -6.45 13.88
C ALA A 3 -19.29 -6.37 13.91
N ALA A 4 -19.37 -6.49 13.76
CA ALA A 4 -18.55 -6.34 13.88
C ALA A 4 -18.01 -6.43 13.97
N VAL A 5 -18.14 -6.53 13.92
CA VAL A 5 -17.37 -6.66 14.06
C VAL A 5 -16.80 -6.77 14.16
N PRO A 6 -16.73 -6.89 14.10
CA PRO A 6 -15.99 -7.03 14.21
C PRO A 6 -15.36 -7.24 14.29
N VAL A 7 -15.21 -7.32 14.21
CA VAL A 7 -14.42 -7.60 14.16
C VAL A 7 -13.70 -7.91 14.10
N THR A 8 -13.52 -8.15 13.91
CA THR A 8 -12.81 -8.52 13.68
C THR A 8 -12.08 -8.72 13.60
N PRO A 9 -11.67 -8.99 13.39
CA PRO A 9 -11.00 -9.31 13.05
C PRO A 9 -10.38 -9.78 12.72
N ALA A 10 -10.25 -10.10 12.42
CA ALA A 10 -9.62 -10.59 12.03
C ALA A 10 -9.24 -10.83 11.36
N PRO A 11 -8.83 -10.94 11.19
CA PRO A 11 -8.33 -11.07 10.22
C PRO A 11 -8.22 -11.77 9.31
N SER A 12 -8.39 -11.62 8.91
CA SER A 12 -8.00 -12.26 8.33
C SER A 12 -7.90 -12.67 7.10
N ALA A 13 -7.41 -13.60 6.79
CA ALA A 13 -7.41 -14.19 5.53
C ALA A 13 -8.70 -13.91 4.86
N GLY A 14 -8.68 -13.75 3.56
CA GLY A 14 -9.89 -13.44 2.85
C GLY A 14 -10.30 -11.99 2.93
N ASN A 15 -9.43 -11.15 3.42
CA ASN A 15 -9.71 -9.72 3.47
C ASN A 15 -9.42 -9.00 2.17
N ALA A 16 -9.17 -9.76 1.10
CA ALA A 16 -9.01 -9.15 -0.22
C ALA A 16 -10.27 -8.40 -0.61
N PRO A 17 -10.14 -7.37 -1.46
CA PRO A 17 -11.32 -6.64 -1.92
C PRO A 17 -12.34 -7.58 -2.57
N PRO A 18 -13.63 -7.34 -2.35
CA PRO A 18 -14.66 -8.22 -2.90
C PRO A 18 -14.74 -8.13 -4.41
N PRO A 19 -15.33 -9.14 -5.07
CA PRO A 19 -15.58 -9.06 -6.51
C PRO A 19 -16.35 -7.79 -6.85
N GLY A 20 -15.93 -7.12 -7.91
CA GLY A 20 -16.53 -5.86 -8.31
C GLY A 20 -15.88 -4.63 -7.70
N ALA A 21 -15.00 -4.80 -6.71
CA ALA A 21 -14.23 -3.68 -6.17
C ALA A 21 -13.23 -3.20 -7.23
N PRO A 22 -12.83 -1.92 -7.20
CA PRO A 22 -11.83 -1.43 -8.13
C PRO A 22 -10.53 -2.21 -7.99
N VAL A 23 -9.89 -2.50 -9.11
CA VAL A 23 -8.58 -3.16 -9.11
C VAL A 23 -7.52 -2.08 -9.11
N LEU A 24 -6.68 -2.09 -8.09
CA LEU A 24 -5.59 -1.13 -7.99
C LEU A 24 -4.29 -1.78 -8.46
N ALA A 25 -3.53 -1.05 -9.27
CA ALA A 25 -2.21 -1.48 -9.69
C ALA A 25 -1.18 -0.46 -9.24
N ALA A 26 -0.02 -0.96 -8.82
CA ALA A 26 1.12 -0.15 -8.46
C ALA A 26 2.16 -0.32 -9.57
N PHE A 27 2.75 0.79 -10.00
CA PHE A 27 3.78 0.79 -11.05
C PHE A 27 5.09 1.26 -10.45
N TYR A 28 6.08 0.41 -10.53
CA TYR A 28 7.40 0.71 -10.02
C TYR A 28 8.45 -0.01 -10.85
N GLY A 29 9.50 0.73 -11.23
CA GLY A 29 10.61 0.14 -11.98
C GLY A 29 10.22 -0.49 -13.31
N GLY A 30 9.20 0.06 -13.95
CA GLY A 30 8.71 -0.48 -15.22
C GLY A 30 7.84 -1.72 -15.08
N GLN A 31 7.48 -2.09 -13.85
CA GLN A 31 6.67 -3.27 -13.59
C GLN A 31 5.33 -2.88 -13.01
N ARG A 32 4.33 -3.71 -13.27
CA ARG A 32 2.98 -3.52 -12.77
C ARG A 32 2.71 -4.57 -11.69
N PHE A 33 2.30 -4.10 -10.51
CA PHE A 33 1.97 -4.96 -9.38
C PHE A 33 0.49 -4.81 -9.08
N VAL A 34 -0.24 -5.92 -9.10
CA VAL A 34 -1.68 -5.87 -8.76
C VAL A 34 -1.83 -5.89 -7.26
N VAL A 35 -2.57 -4.90 -6.74
CA VAL A 35 -2.88 -4.83 -5.32
C VAL A 35 -4.23 -5.52 -5.14
N ASN A 36 -4.19 -6.78 -4.74
CA ASN A 36 -5.40 -7.61 -4.66
C ASN A 36 -5.63 -8.16 -3.25
N LYS A 37 -5.10 -7.48 -2.25
CA LYS A 37 -5.28 -7.88 -0.86
C LYS A 37 -5.46 -6.62 -0.01
N ASP A 38 -5.94 -6.81 1.20
CA ASP A 38 -6.24 -5.68 2.08
C ASP A 38 -4.99 -5.03 2.65
N ARG A 39 -3.85 -5.72 2.63
CA ARG A 39 -2.56 -5.18 3.08
C ARG A 39 -1.48 -5.59 2.10
N PHE A 40 -1.03 -4.64 1.34
CA PHE A 40 0.02 -4.83 0.35
C PHE A 40 1.24 -4.06 0.85
N ILE A 41 2.30 -4.79 1.21
CA ILE A 41 3.46 -4.22 1.87
C ILE A 41 4.51 -3.78 0.86
N ILE A 42 5.04 -2.58 1.07
CA ILE A 42 6.12 -2.01 0.26
C ILE A 42 7.33 -1.84 1.16
N GLY A 43 8.46 -2.39 0.76
CA GLY A 43 9.64 -2.27 1.57
C GLY A 43 10.86 -2.95 0.99
N ARG A 44 11.92 -2.98 1.77
CA ARG A 44 13.19 -3.56 1.36
C ARG A 44 13.25 -5.06 1.58
N GLY A 45 12.45 -5.57 2.50
CA GLY A 45 12.47 -6.98 2.85
C GLY A 45 11.80 -7.83 1.79
N LYS A 46 12.57 -8.64 1.06
CA LYS A 46 12.04 -9.44 -0.03
C LYS A 46 10.94 -10.39 0.43
N GLN A 47 11.11 -10.97 1.62
CA GLN A 47 10.14 -11.94 2.13
C GLN A 47 9.02 -11.28 2.94
N SER A 48 9.21 -10.03 3.34
CA SER A 48 8.23 -9.32 4.15
C SER A 48 7.50 -8.22 3.37
N SER A 49 7.73 -8.12 2.07
CA SER A 49 7.07 -7.11 1.25
C SER A 49 6.50 -7.74 -0.01
N ASP A 50 5.43 -7.13 -0.52
CA ASP A 50 4.80 -7.54 -1.78
C ASP A 50 5.42 -6.80 -2.96
N LEU A 51 5.89 -5.58 -2.71
CA LEU A 51 6.65 -4.80 -3.67
C LEU A 51 7.98 -4.48 -2.99
N THR A 52 9.07 -5.02 -3.54
CA THR A 52 10.38 -4.90 -2.92
C THR A 52 11.18 -3.80 -3.60
N ILE A 53 11.70 -2.88 -2.78
CA ILE A 53 12.59 -1.82 -3.25
C ILE A 53 13.97 -2.10 -2.65
N LYS A 54 14.92 -2.44 -3.50
CA LYS A 54 16.27 -2.80 -3.05
C LYS A 54 17.10 -1.56 -2.82
N ASP A 55 16.89 -0.93 -1.68
CA ASP A 55 17.58 0.28 -1.31
C ASP A 55 17.78 0.26 0.21
N PRO A 56 19.03 0.35 0.71
CA PRO A 56 19.27 0.30 2.15
C PRO A 56 18.58 1.42 2.93
N ASN A 57 18.18 2.49 2.26
CA ASN A 57 17.46 3.58 2.92
C ASN A 57 15.97 3.29 3.09
N VAL A 58 15.48 2.24 2.45
CA VAL A 58 14.08 1.82 2.58
C VAL A 58 13.98 0.85 3.75
N SER A 59 13.00 1.06 4.62
CA SER A 59 12.76 0.16 5.75
C SER A 59 12.24 -1.19 5.23
N ARG A 60 12.45 -2.24 6.01
CA ARG A 60 12.01 -3.58 5.60
C ARG A 60 10.52 -3.62 5.28
N GLN A 61 9.71 -3.05 6.15
CA GLN A 61 8.29 -2.81 5.92
C GLN A 61 8.09 -1.32 6.01
N HIS A 62 8.21 -0.64 4.87
CA HIS A 62 8.27 0.81 4.82
C HIS A 62 6.88 1.42 4.78
N ALA A 63 6.04 0.88 3.93
CA ALA A 63 4.70 1.41 3.70
C ALA A 63 3.75 0.27 3.37
N MET A 64 2.48 0.58 3.41
CA MET A 64 1.44 -0.40 3.17
C MET A 64 0.33 0.24 2.36
N VAL A 65 -0.17 -0.48 1.37
CA VAL A 65 -1.42 -0.10 0.72
C VAL A 65 -2.51 -0.88 1.42
N GLU A 66 -3.43 -0.18 2.05
CA GLU A 66 -4.48 -0.78 2.85
C GLU A 66 -5.84 -0.55 2.21
N PHE A 67 -6.64 -1.61 2.11
CA PHE A 67 -8.02 -1.51 1.64
C PHE A 67 -8.94 -1.46 2.85
N LEU A 68 -9.70 -0.39 2.97
CA LEU A 68 -10.58 -0.19 4.12
C LEU A 68 -11.82 0.55 3.67
N ASN A 69 -13.01 -0.02 3.97
CA ASN A 69 -14.29 0.61 3.67
C ASN A 69 -14.42 1.03 2.20
N GLY A 70 -13.96 0.18 1.30
CA GLY A 70 -14.08 0.42 -0.13
C GLY A 70 -13.06 1.36 -0.72
N GLN A 71 -12.05 1.75 0.05
CA GLN A 71 -11.04 2.71 -0.39
C GLN A 71 -9.64 2.18 -0.10
N TYR A 72 -8.71 2.40 -1.03
CA TYR A 72 -7.31 2.10 -0.80
C TYR A 72 -6.59 3.31 -0.23
N TYR A 73 -5.66 3.05 0.69
CA TYR A 73 -4.87 4.08 1.35
C TYR A 73 -3.40 3.72 1.31
N MET A 74 -2.54 4.72 1.13
CA MET A 74 -1.11 4.57 1.36
C MET A 74 -0.84 4.93 2.81
N VAL A 75 -0.19 4.02 3.54
CA VAL A 75 0.07 4.18 4.97
C VAL A 75 1.56 3.99 5.23
N ASP A 76 2.17 4.95 5.94
CA ASP A 76 3.55 4.83 6.40
C ASP A 76 3.57 3.90 7.61
N MET A 77 4.41 2.88 7.57
CA MET A 77 4.49 1.89 8.65
C MET A 77 5.55 2.25 9.69
N GLY A 78 5.70 3.53 10.00
CA GLY A 78 6.70 3.97 10.94
C GLY A 78 8.10 3.95 10.38
N SER A 79 8.23 4.16 9.08
CA SER A 79 9.52 4.11 8.41
C SER A 79 10.45 5.22 8.88
N THR A 80 11.76 4.98 8.73
CA THR A 80 12.75 5.97 9.11
C THR A 80 12.69 7.21 8.23
N ASN A 81 12.54 7.01 6.92
CA ASN A 81 12.62 8.12 5.95
C ASN A 81 11.27 8.59 5.44
N GLY A 82 10.19 7.90 5.78
CA GLY A 82 8.84 8.34 5.47
C GLY A 82 8.40 8.07 4.05
N VAL A 83 7.15 8.45 3.78
CA VAL A 83 6.52 8.40 2.47
C VAL A 83 6.09 9.81 2.12
N GLU A 84 6.33 10.23 0.89
CA GLU A 84 5.99 11.58 0.46
C GLU A 84 4.98 11.56 -0.68
N TYR A 85 4.11 12.55 -0.66
CA TYR A 85 3.16 12.78 -1.73
C TYR A 85 3.27 14.26 -2.10
N ARG A 86 3.66 14.53 -3.36
CA ARG A 86 3.86 15.90 -3.86
C ARG A 86 4.78 16.72 -2.96
N GLY A 87 5.86 16.07 -2.51
CA GLY A 87 6.88 16.72 -1.69
C GLY A 87 6.55 16.85 -0.23
N GLU A 88 5.40 16.34 0.20
CA GLU A 88 5.00 16.40 1.61
C GLU A 88 4.96 15.01 2.21
N ARG A 89 5.51 14.90 3.41
CA ARG A 89 5.49 13.62 4.13
C ARG A 89 4.08 13.33 4.61
N ILE A 90 3.60 12.12 4.34
CA ILE A 90 2.28 11.70 4.76
C ILE A 90 2.39 10.53 5.74
N THR A 91 1.36 10.36 6.57
CA THR A 91 1.22 9.16 7.40
C THR A 91 0.17 8.24 6.81
N ARG A 92 -0.89 8.80 6.24
CA ARG A 92 -1.98 8.05 5.64
C ARG A 92 -2.68 8.94 4.62
N LYS A 93 -2.90 8.41 3.43
CA LYS A 93 -3.57 9.18 2.39
C LYS A 93 -4.35 8.25 1.47
N ALA A 94 -5.59 8.63 1.15
CA ALA A 94 -6.39 7.90 0.17
C ALA A 94 -5.70 7.96 -1.20
N ILE A 95 -5.71 6.83 -1.90
CA ILE A 95 -5.08 6.71 -3.20
C ILE A 95 -6.10 6.99 -4.29
N ASN A 96 -5.85 8.02 -5.08
CA ASN A 96 -6.69 8.39 -6.21
C ASN A 96 -6.00 7.98 -7.51
N GLU A 97 -6.78 7.99 -8.60
CA GLU A 97 -6.25 7.62 -9.91
C GLU A 97 -5.05 8.46 -10.27
N GLY A 98 -3.95 7.80 -10.64
CA GLY A 98 -2.74 8.46 -11.08
C GLY A 98 -1.87 9.02 -9.97
N ASP A 99 -2.23 8.79 -8.70
CA ASP A 99 -1.40 9.27 -7.60
C ASP A 99 -0.03 8.60 -7.63
N ALA A 100 1.00 9.39 -7.36
CA ALA A 100 2.37 8.90 -7.27
C ALA A 100 2.91 9.27 -5.90
N PHE A 101 3.50 8.26 -5.24
CA PHE A 101 4.11 8.45 -3.93
C PHE A 101 5.60 8.21 -4.04
N ASN A 102 6.36 8.84 -3.16
CA ASN A 102 7.80 8.76 -3.17
C ASN A 102 8.29 8.07 -1.91
N VAL A 103 9.07 7.01 -2.09
CA VAL A 103 9.69 6.27 -1.00
C VAL A 103 11.19 6.32 -1.21
N CYS A 104 11.88 7.16 -0.44
CA CYS A 104 13.34 7.32 -0.52
C CYS A 104 13.81 7.60 -1.95
N GLY A 105 13.10 8.48 -2.66
CA GLY A 105 13.44 8.82 -4.04
C GLY A 105 12.88 7.87 -5.09
N HIS A 106 12.19 6.83 -4.68
CA HIS A 106 11.58 5.87 -5.61
C HIS A 106 10.12 6.22 -5.80
N GLU A 107 9.73 6.46 -7.05
CA GLU A 107 8.34 6.80 -7.35
C GLU A 107 7.53 5.55 -7.55
N ILE A 108 6.38 5.48 -6.88
CA ILE A 108 5.41 4.40 -7.05
C ILE A 108 4.10 5.07 -7.47
N ARG A 109 3.65 4.73 -8.66
CA ARG A 109 2.42 5.33 -9.21
C ARG A 109 1.30 4.31 -9.13
N PHE A 110 0.11 4.78 -8.82
CA PHE A 110 -1.06 3.92 -8.67
C PHE A 110 -2.11 4.24 -9.72
N SER A 111 -2.80 3.21 -10.17
CA SER A 111 -3.88 3.36 -11.13
C SER A 111 -4.95 2.31 -10.87
N TYR A 112 -6.21 2.72 -11.01
CA TYR A 112 -7.37 1.83 -10.91
C TYR A 112 -7.77 1.26 -12.27
N ARG A 113 -6.96 1.48 -13.31
CA ARG A 113 -7.28 1.04 -14.66
C ARG A 113 -6.52 -0.20 -15.10
#